data_c72fdd08e25a5a7ee9fa336701420949
#
_entry.id   c72fdd08e25a5a7ee9fa336701420949
#
_cell.length_a   1.000
_cell.length_b   1.000
_cell.length_c   1.000
_cell.angle_alpha   90.00
_cell.angle_beta   90.00
_cell.angle_gamma   90.00
#
_symmetry.space_group_name_H-M   'P 1'
#
loop_
_entity.id
_entity.type
_entity.pdbx_description
1 polymer ?
#
loop_
_entity_poly.entity_id
_entity_poly.type
_entity_poly.pdbx_seq_one_letter_code
_entity_poly.pdbx_strand_id
1 'polypeptide(L)'
;MAVVVIGGNGGLGSELVAELRSGGAEVVPASRRTGFDLATGQGVAEMLADADVVVHAARSLRFRRVDLDGTRRIVRVVADAGRRPHLIYVSIVGCDLNPYPYYRAKHAAEIVLRRSGLPVTVARATQFHTLIAALAGAARWPVAFVPPNAAAQPCDRSWLAQQLAGITLGPVPDGYRRATDLAGPEVITVPEAVRLVCDHDGRRIPRLISLPAVGGTLTSFAARTNLPSADVVTGGRTFADWLATRP
;
A
#
# COMPACT_ATOMS: atom_id res chain seq x y z
N MET A 1 -14.94 -13.80 14.56
CA MET A 1 -14.84 -13.12 13.27
C MET A 1 -13.62 -13.66 12.55
N ALA A 2 -13.85 -14.33 11.43
CA ALA A 2 -12.79 -14.92 10.61
C ALA A 2 -12.26 -13.90 9.61
N VAL A 3 -10.98 -13.54 9.73
CA VAL A 3 -10.32 -12.55 8.87
C VAL A 3 -9.28 -13.22 7.98
N VAL A 4 -9.39 -13.08 6.68
CA VAL A 4 -8.37 -13.54 5.73
C VAL A 4 -7.53 -12.35 5.28
N VAL A 5 -6.20 -12.40 5.53
CA VAL A 5 -5.27 -11.35 5.09
C VAL A 5 -4.48 -11.83 3.89
N ILE A 6 -4.88 -11.40 2.71
CA ILE A 6 -4.18 -11.69 1.45
C ILE A 6 -2.88 -10.90 1.40
N GLY A 7 -1.76 -11.60 1.29
CA GLY A 7 -0.42 -11.04 1.50
C GLY A 7 0.03 -11.06 2.95
N GLY A 8 -0.63 -11.84 3.81
CA GLY A 8 -0.40 -11.91 5.26
C GLY A 8 1.02 -12.30 5.69
N ASN A 9 1.83 -12.86 4.81
CA ASN A 9 3.25 -13.16 5.06
C ASN A 9 4.20 -12.10 4.46
N GLY A 10 3.66 -11.01 3.90
CA GLY A 10 4.42 -9.87 3.40
C GLY A 10 4.74 -8.85 4.50
N GLY A 11 5.56 -7.84 4.19
CA GLY A 11 5.98 -6.86 5.19
C GLY A 11 4.82 -6.16 5.92
N LEU A 12 3.84 -5.58 5.21
CA LEU A 12 2.66 -5.00 5.85
C LEU A 12 1.72 -6.07 6.39
N GLY A 13 1.51 -7.14 5.61
CA GLY A 13 0.53 -8.17 5.98
C GLY A 13 0.86 -8.89 7.27
N SER A 14 2.14 -9.18 7.55
CA SER A 14 2.56 -9.85 8.79
C SER A 14 2.34 -8.96 10.01
N GLU A 15 2.61 -7.67 9.89
CA GLU A 15 2.33 -6.69 10.96
C GLU A 15 0.82 -6.57 11.20
N LEU A 16 0.02 -6.50 10.13
CA LEU A 16 -1.44 -6.47 10.23
C LEU A 16 -2.02 -7.75 10.87
N VAL A 17 -1.49 -8.93 10.50
CA VAL A 17 -1.90 -10.21 11.13
C VAL A 17 -1.63 -10.18 12.64
N ALA A 18 -0.49 -9.65 13.07
CA ALA A 18 -0.16 -9.52 14.49
C ALA A 18 -1.13 -8.58 15.22
N GLU A 19 -1.40 -7.40 14.65
CA GLU A 19 -2.34 -6.42 15.23
C GLU A 19 -3.77 -6.97 15.32
N LEU A 20 -4.26 -7.65 14.29
CA LEU A 20 -5.60 -8.25 14.30
C LEU A 20 -5.74 -9.37 15.33
N ARG A 21 -4.70 -10.20 15.48
CA ARG A 21 -4.68 -11.27 16.49
C ARG A 21 -4.64 -10.69 17.90
N SER A 22 -3.88 -9.63 18.14
CA SER A 22 -3.88 -8.93 19.43
C SER A 22 -5.24 -8.31 19.76
N GLY A 23 -6.02 -7.92 18.73
CA GLY A 23 -7.41 -7.48 18.86
C GLY A 23 -8.44 -8.61 18.97
N GLY A 24 -8.00 -9.87 19.11
CA GLY A 24 -8.87 -11.03 19.33
C GLY A 24 -9.54 -11.61 18.08
N ALA A 25 -9.12 -11.22 16.88
CA ALA A 25 -9.63 -11.81 15.64
C ALA A 25 -8.96 -13.16 15.33
N GLU A 26 -9.74 -14.08 14.76
CA GLU A 26 -9.21 -15.29 14.15
C GLU A 26 -8.68 -14.94 12.74
N VAL A 27 -7.34 -15.01 12.55
CA VAL A 27 -6.70 -14.50 11.35
C VAL A 27 -5.97 -15.59 10.58
N VAL A 28 -6.34 -15.74 9.31
CA VAL A 28 -5.70 -16.63 8.34
C VAL A 28 -4.83 -15.81 7.39
N PRO A 29 -3.49 -15.95 7.45
CA PRO A 29 -2.59 -15.30 6.51
C PRO A 29 -2.58 -16.06 5.17
N ALA A 30 -3.14 -15.46 4.12
CA ALA A 30 -3.19 -16.01 2.79
C ALA A 30 -1.97 -15.58 1.95
N SER A 31 -1.17 -16.53 1.48
CA SER A 31 0.01 -16.29 0.65
C SER A 31 0.39 -17.54 -0.14
N ARG A 32 1.33 -17.41 -1.06
CA ARG A 32 1.88 -18.55 -1.80
C ARG A 32 2.50 -19.64 -0.89
N ARG A 33 2.97 -19.26 0.30
CA ARG A 33 3.49 -20.20 1.30
C ARG A 33 2.37 -21.04 1.94
N THR A 34 1.15 -20.57 1.93
CA THR A 34 -0.03 -21.25 2.50
C THR A 34 -0.92 -21.87 1.41
N GLY A 35 -0.40 -22.06 0.18
CA GLY A 35 -1.16 -22.63 -0.93
C GLY A 35 -2.13 -21.65 -1.62
N PHE A 36 -2.05 -20.36 -1.31
CA PHE A 36 -2.89 -19.32 -1.90
C PHE A 36 -2.12 -18.49 -2.92
N ASP A 37 -2.51 -18.51 -4.19
CA ASP A 37 -1.94 -17.63 -5.21
C ASP A 37 -3.04 -16.84 -5.93
N LEU A 38 -3.11 -15.55 -5.62
CA LEU A 38 -4.09 -14.65 -6.20
C LEU A 38 -3.91 -14.45 -7.71
N ALA A 39 -2.68 -14.58 -8.23
CA ALA A 39 -2.40 -14.41 -9.66
C ALA A 39 -2.88 -15.60 -10.51
N THR A 40 -2.84 -16.82 -9.98
CA THR A 40 -3.29 -18.04 -10.66
C THR A 40 -4.72 -18.44 -10.29
N GLY A 41 -5.14 -18.14 -9.06
CA GLY A 41 -6.43 -18.54 -8.50
C GLY A 41 -6.35 -19.75 -7.57
N GLN A 42 -5.16 -20.32 -7.41
CA GLN A 42 -4.97 -21.47 -6.53
C GLN A 42 -5.36 -21.14 -5.08
N GLY A 43 -6.19 -22.01 -4.47
CA GLY A 43 -6.62 -21.91 -3.08
C GLY A 43 -7.51 -20.70 -2.74
N VAL A 44 -7.97 -19.92 -3.74
CA VAL A 44 -8.73 -18.69 -3.45
C VAL A 44 -10.14 -19.02 -2.97
N ALA A 45 -10.84 -19.96 -3.59
CA ALA A 45 -12.20 -20.31 -3.21
C ALA A 45 -12.23 -20.92 -1.81
N GLU A 46 -11.36 -21.87 -1.55
CA GLU A 46 -11.27 -22.59 -0.28
C GLU A 46 -10.93 -21.64 0.88
N MET A 47 -9.97 -20.74 0.65
CA MET A 47 -9.52 -19.82 1.70
C MET A 47 -10.53 -18.72 2.02
N LEU A 48 -11.38 -18.35 1.06
CA LEU A 48 -12.38 -17.30 1.24
C LEU A 48 -13.76 -17.83 1.63
N ALA A 49 -13.96 -19.16 1.66
CA ALA A 49 -15.27 -19.79 1.86
C ALA A 49 -15.99 -19.30 3.12
N ASP A 50 -15.29 -19.21 4.24
CA ASP A 50 -15.85 -18.87 5.56
C ASP A 50 -15.38 -17.50 6.09
N ALA A 51 -14.76 -16.68 5.23
CA ALA A 51 -14.28 -15.37 5.65
C ALA A 51 -15.44 -14.39 5.92
N ASP A 52 -15.42 -13.76 7.10
CA ASP A 52 -16.27 -12.61 7.42
C ASP A 52 -15.66 -11.31 6.85
N VAL A 53 -14.33 -11.22 6.88
CA VAL A 53 -13.57 -10.08 6.38
C VAL A 53 -12.40 -10.56 5.53
N VAL A 54 -12.18 -9.92 4.39
CA VAL A 54 -11.04 -10.19 3.50
C VAL A 54 -10.24 -8.90 3.32
N VAL A 55 -8.99 -8.89 3.81
CA VAL A 55 -8.08 -7.77 3.62
C VAL A 55 -7.12 -8.07 2.48
N HIS A 56 -7.20 -7.31 1.40
CA HIS A 56 -6.28 -7.43 0.27
C HIS A 56 -5.10 -6.46 0.45
N ALA A 57 -4.02 -6.95 1.08
CA ALA A 57 -2.74 -6.23 1.29
C ALA A 57 -1.60 -6.80 0.43
N ALA A 58 -1.90 -7.70 -0.50
CA ALA A 58 -0.87 -8.30 -1.35
C ALA A 58 -0.26 -7.27 -2.31
N ARG A 59 1.06 -7.37 -2.50
CA ARG A 59 1.85 -6.59 -3.46
C ARG A 59 2.72 -7.51 -4.31
N SER A 60 2.84 -7.20 -5.59
CA SER A 60 3.74 -7.92 -6.51
C SER A 60 4.27 -6.96 -7.57
N LEU A 61 5.43 -7.27 -8.18
CA LEU A 61 5.88 -6.59 -9.40
C LEU A 61 4.95 -6.88 -10.59
N ARG A 62 4.18 -7.97 -10.52
CA ARG A 62 3.11 -8.30 -11.48
C ARG A 62 1.79 -7.65 -11.03
N PHE A 63 1.84 -6.34 -10.73
CA PHE A 63 0.75 -5.60 -10.10
C PHE A 63 -0.59 -5.78 -10.82
N ARG A 64 -0.66 -5.78 -12.16
CA ARG A 64 -1.92 -6.01 -12.87
C ARG A 64 -2.55 -7.36 -12.51
N ARG A 65 -1.75 -8.44 -12.47
CA ARG A 65 -2.25 -9.80 -12.15
C ARG A 65 -2.70 -9.94 -10.70
N VAL A 66 -2.05 -9.24 -9.77
CA VAL A 66 -2.36 -9.33 -8.34
C VAL A 66 -3.42 -8.29 -7.95
N ASP A 67 -3.22 -7.03 -8.32
CA ASP A 67 -4.13 -5.96 -7.93
C ASP A 67 -5.44 -6.01 -8.73
N LEU A 68 -5.39 -5.98 -10.07
CA LEU A 68 -6.60 -5.91 -10.87
C LEU A 68 -7.27 -7.28 -11.07
N ASP A 69 -6.53 -8.24 -11.66
CA ASP A 69 -7.13 -9.55 -12.00
C ASP A 69 -7.39 -10.36 -10.73
N GLY A 70 -6.53 -10.21 -9.70
CA GLY A 70 -6.74 -10.79 -8.38
C GLY A 70 -7.99 -10.24 -7.69
N THR A 71 -8.20 -8.93 -7.71
CA THR A 71 -9.42 -8.32 -7.15
C THR A 71 -10.68 -8.80 -7.86
N ARG A 72 -10.66 -8.91 -9.21
CA ARG A 72 -11.77 -9.50 -9.99
C ARG A 72 -12.07 -10.93 -9.56
N ARG A 73 -11.02 -11.71 -9.29
CA ARG A 73 -11.15 -13.10 -8.82
C ARG A 73 -11.76 -13.18 -7.44
N ILE A 74 -11.31 -12.35 -6.49
CA ILE A 74 -11.92 -12.27 -5.15
C ILE A 74 -13.41 -11.99 -5.28
N VAL A 75 -13.80 -10.93 -5.99
CA VAL A 75 -15.19 -10.52 -6.16
C VAL A 75 -16.03 -11.66 -6.78
N ARG A 76 -15.52 -12.35 -7.80
CA ARG A 76 -16.20 -13.48 -8.44
C ARG A 76 -16.39 -14.63 -7.46
N VAL A 77 -15.32 -15.07 -6.79
CA VAL A 77 -15.35 -16.22 -5.88
C VAL A 77 -16.36 -16.01 -4.74
N VAL A 78 -16.36 -14.83 -4.11
CA VAL A 78 -17.31 -14.57 -3.01
C VAL A 78 -18.76 -14.43 -3.51
N ALA A 79 -18.96 -13.90 -4.73
CA ALA A 79 -20.29 -13.81 -5.35
C ALA A 79 -20.82 -15.20 -5.74
N ASP A 80 -19.99 -16.05 -6.37
CA ASP A 80 -20.34 -17.42 -6.77
C ASP A 80 -20.70 -18.29 -5.55
N ALA A 81 -20.07 -18.03 -4.40
CA ALA A 81 -20.38 -18.68 -3.12
C ALA A 81 -21.61 -18.08 -2.40
N GLY A 82 -22.26 -17.07 -2.96
CA GLY A 82 -23.37 -16.36 -2.29
C GLY A 82 -22.95 -15.61 -1.01
N ARG A 83 -21.66 -15.33 -0.83
CA ARG A 83 -21.11 -14.70 0.36
C ARG A 83 -20.97 -13.19 0.16
N ARG A 84 -21.01 -12.44 1.25
CA ARG A 84 -20.85 -10.98 1.26
C ARG A 84 -19.88 -10.55 2.34
N PRO A 85 -18.62 -11.03 2.34
CA PRO A 85 -17.63 -10.58 3.33
C PRO A 85 -17.35 -9.08 3.18
N HIS A 86 -16.91 -8.43 4.26
CA HIS A 86 -16.36 -7.09 4.16
C HIS A 86 -15.00 -7.13 3.46
N LEU A 87 -14.91 -6.54 2.27
CA LEU A 87 -13.67 -6.46 1.51
C LEU A 87 -12.92 -5.18 1.86
N ILE A 88 -11.71 -5.30 2.37
CA ILE A 88 -10.81 -4.17 2.65
C ILE A 88 -9.68 -4.22 1.64
N TYR A 89 -9.50 -3.13 0.89
CA TYR A 89 -8.45 -3.04 -0.13
C TYR A 89 -7.43 -1.97 0.23
N VAL A 90 -6.18 -2.38 0.39
CA VAL A 90 -5.06 -1.46 0.62
C VAL A 90 -4.60 -0.89 -0.71
N SER A 91 -4.94 0.36 -0.95
CA SER A 91 -4.62 1.11 -2.18
C SER A 91 -3.50 2.13 -1.93
N ILE A 92 -3.29 3.04 -2.87
CA ILE A 92 -2.25 4.07 -2.78
C ILE A 92 -2.83 5.45 -3.10
N VAL A 93 -2.41 6.45 -2.34
CA VAL A 93 -2.77 7.86 -2.56
C VAL A 93 -2.36 8.30 -3.96
N GLY A 94 -3.25 9.01 -4.67
CA GLY A 94 -3.01 9.53 -6.01
C GLY A 94 -3.10 8.50 -7.14
N CYS A 95 -3.61 7.29 -6.89
CA CYS A 95 -3.69 6.24 -7.92
C CYS A 95 -4.61 6.61 -9.09
N ASP A 96 -5.55 7.49 -8.89
CA ASP A 96 -6.45 8.06 -9.89
C ASP A 96 -5.85 9.21 -10.71
N LEU A 97 -4.74 9.79 -10.25
CA LEU A 97 -4.09 10.95 -10.85
C LEU A 97 -2.79 10.63 -11.56
N ASN A 98 -2.11 9.54 -11.17
CA ASN A 98 -0.80 9.20 -11.69
C ASN A 98 -0.88 8.05 -12.73
N PRO A 99 -0.39 8.25 -13.98
CA PRO A 99 -0.44 7.25 -15.04
C PRO A 99 0.56 6.10 -14.88
N TYR A 100 1.37 6.08 -13.83
CA TYR A 100 2.31 4.98 -13.58
C TYR A 100 1.55 3.63 -13.51
N PRO A 101 2.03 2.58 -14.22
CA PRO A 101 1.27 1.34 -14.37
C PRO A 101 0.80 0.69 -13.06
N TYR A 102 1.57 0.81 -11.98
CA TYR A 102 1.16 0.35 -10.66
C TYR A 102 -0.05 1.12 -10.11
N TYR A 103 -0.04 2.46 -10.23
CA TYR A 103 -1.15 3.33 -9.81
C TYR A 103 -2.40 3.04 -10.62
N ARG A 104 -2.27 2.89 -11.94
CA ARG A 104 -3.39 2.50 -12.82
C ARG A 104 -4.01 1.16 -12.44
N ALA A 105 -3.18 0.16 -12.07
CA ALA A 105 -3.67 -1.14 -11.63
C ALA A 105 -4.45 -1.03 -10.30
N LYS A 106 -3.95 -0.23 -9.36
CA LYS A 106 -4.63 0.07 -8.08
C LYS A 106 -5.97 0.74 -8.32
N HIS A 107 -5.99 1.81 -9.12
CA HIS A 107 -7.24 2.52 -9.45
C HIS A 107 -8.25 1.61 -10.18
N ALA A 108 -7.79 0.80 -11.12
CA ALA A 108 -8.66 -0.16 -11.81
C ALA A 108 -9.28 -1.20 -10.85
N ALA A 109 -8.53 -1.64 -9.84
CA ALA A 109 -9.04 -2.53 -8.80
C ALA A 109 -10.10 -1.82 -7.91
N GLU A 110 -9.89 -0.55 -7.54
CA GLU A 110 -10.90 0.25 -6.83
C GLU A 110 -12.21 0.36 -7.63
N ILE A 111 -12.13 0.54 -8.97
CA ILE A 111 -13.31 0.58 -9.83
C ILE A 111 -14.06 -0.76 -9.82
N VAL A 112 -13.33 -1.90 -9.86
CA VAL A 112 -13.94 -3.24 -9.76
C VAL A 112 -14.69 -3.39 -8.44
N LEU A 113 -14.05 -3.01 -7.33
CA LEU A 113 -14.64 -3.09 -5.99
C LEU A 113 -15.87 -2.18 -5.84
N ARG A 114 -15.82 -0.96 -6.37
CA ARG A 114 -16.96 -0.02 -6.35
C ARG A 114 -18.19 -0.59 -7.07
N ARG A 115 -17.97 -1.39 -8.14
CA ARG A 115 -19.04 -1.99 -8.95
C ARG A 115 -19.49 -3.35 -8.46
N SER A 116 -18.86 -3.89 -7.41
CA SER A 116 -19.11 -5.26 -6.95
C SER A 116 -20.45 -5.43 -6.21
N GLY A 117 -21.01 -4.35 -5.69
CA GLY A 117 -22.19 -4.38 -4.80
C GLY A 117 -21.91 -5.00 -3.42
N LEU A 118 -20.65 -5.32 -3.10
CA LEU A 118 -20.24 -5.88 -1.81
C LEU A 118 -19.97 -4.77 -0.78
N PRO A 119 -19.97 -5.11 0.53
CA PRO A 119 -19.41 -4.23 1.55
C PRO A 119 -17.92 -4.04 1.31
N VAL A 120 -17.48 -2.83 0.98
CA VAL A 120 -16.09 -2.55 0.64
C VAL A 120 -15.58 -1.33 1.38
N THR A 121 -14.38 -1.43 1.96
CA THR A 121 -13.60 -0.26 2.40
C THR A 121 -12.29 -0.21 1.62
N VAL A 122 -12.06 0.88 0.90
CA VAL A 122 -10.76 1.17 0.28
C VAL A 122 -9.98 2.09 1.20
N ALA A 123 -8.81 1.63 1.64
CA ALA A 123 -7.85 2.41 2.43
C ALA A 123 -6.66 2.77 1.55
N ARG A 124 -6.54 4.04 1.17
CA ARG A 124 -5.37 4.55 0.45
C ARG A 124 -4.30 4.97 1.45
N ALA A 125 -3.09 4.45 1.27
CA ALA A 125 -1.92 4.85 2.05
C ALA A 125 -0.88 5.50 1.16
N THR A 126 0.01 6.30 1.76
CA THR A 126 1.18 6.84 1.07
C THR A 126 2.30 5.79 0.96
N GLN A 127 3.42 6.15 0.35
CA GLN A 127 4.56 5.25 0.13
C GLN A 127 5.21 4.87 1.47
N PHE A 128 5.74 3.66 1.57
CA PHE A 128 6.46 3.23 2.77
C PHE A 128 7.88 3.81 2.85
N HIS A 129 8.36 4.02 4.05
CA HIS A 129 9.76 4.38 4.33
C HIS A 129 10.75 3.49 3.57
N THR A 130 10.52 2.18 3.53
CA THR A 130 11.39 1.22 2.83
C THR A 130 11.53 1.51 1.34
N LEU A 131 10.47 1.98 0.67
CA LEU A 131 10.52 2.35 -0.74
C LEU A 131 11.32 3.63 -0.93
N ILE A 132 11.07 4.64 -0.11
CA ILE A 132 11.77 5.93 -0.20
C ILE A 132 13.26 5.73 0.10
N ALA A 133 13.62 4.93 1.11
CA ALA A 133 15.01 4.60 1.40
C ALA A 133 15.70 3.86 0.23
N ALA A 134 15.00 2.91 -0.41
CA ALA A 134 15.54 2.20 -1.57
C ALA A 134 15.78 3.14 -2.77
N LEU A 135 14.84 4.04 -3.05
CA LEU A 135 14.96 5.02 -4.12
C LEU A 135 16.08 6.04 -3.84
N ALA A 136 16.10 6.60 -2.63
CA ALA A 136 17.15 7.53 -2.19
C ALA A 136 18.53 6.85 -2.15
N GLY A 137 18.58 5.61 -1.67
CA GLY A 137 19.79 4.80 -1.65
C GLY A 137 20.34 4.42 -3.03
N ALA A 138 19.53 4.52 -4.09
CA ALA A 138 20.00 4.34 -5.47
C ALA A 138 20.80 5.55 -6.00
N ALA A 139 20.72 6.71 -5.35
CA ALA A 139 21.56 7.85 -5.68
C ALA A 139 23.03 7.57 -5.35
N ARG A 140 23.93 7.74 -6.32
CA ARG A 140 25.35 7.39 -6.20
C ARG A 140 26.25 8.59 -6.51
N TRP A 141 27.32 8.73 -5.70
CA TRP A 141 28.36 9.69 -5.99
C TRP A 141 29.05 9.37 -7.34
N PRO A 142 29.51 10.37 -8.13
CA PRO A 142 29.52 11.80 -7.81
C PRO A 142 28.23 12.56 -8.17
N VAL A 143 27.37 12.01 -9.03
CA VAL A 143 26.17 12.70 -9.53
C VAL A 143 24.98 11.76 -9.56
N ALA A 144 23.82 12.25 -9.13
CA ALA A 144 22.54 11.56 -9.30
C ALA A 144 21.50 12.51 -9.90
N PHE A 145 20.64 11.95 -10.76
CA PHE A 145 19.56 12.67 -11.40
C PHE A 145 18.25 12.45 -10.63
N VAL A 146 17.53 13.53 -10.38
CA VAL A 146 16.29 13.50 -9.61
C VAL A 146 15.16 14.24 -10.31
N PRO A 147 13.90 13.82 -10.16
CA PRO A 147 12.77 14.59 -10.67
C PRO A 147 12.67 15.94 -9.93
N PRO A 148 12.32 17.04 -10.64
CA PRO A 148 12.13 18.33 -10.00
C PRO A 148 10.90 18.28 -9.07
N ASN A 149 10.98 18.99 -7.96
CA ASN A 149 9.88 19.16 -7.00
C ASN A 149 9.27 17.86 -6.43
N ALA A 150 9.81 16.69 -6.78
CA ALA A 150 9.30 15.44 -6.28
C ALA A 150 9.45 15.35 -4.76
N ALA A 151 8.37 14.94 -4.11
CA ALA A 151 8.31 14.73 -2.68
C ALA A 151 7.48 13.47 -2.36
N ALA A 152 7.62 12.98 -1.16
CA ALA A 152 6.84 11.89 -0.62
C ALA A 152 6.43 12.21 0.82
N GLN A 153 5.37 11.56 1.30
CA GLN A 153 4.97 11.59 2.70
C GLN A 153 5.01 10.15 3.23
N PRO A 154 6.21 9.60 3.46
CA PRO A 154 6.38 8.18 3.68
C PRO A 154 5.82 7.74 5.02
N CYS A 155 5.06 6.63 5.03
CA CYS A 155 4.44 6.10 6.23
C CYS A 155 5.15 4.85 6.78
N ASP A 156 5.06 4.69 8.10
CA ASP A 156 5.52 3.52 8.81
C ASP A 156 4.53 2.36 8.60
N ARG A 157 5.05 1.17 8.34
CA ARG A 157 4.22 -0.03 8.13
C ARG A 157 3.51 -0.47 9.42
N SER A 158 4.16 -0.39 10.57
CA SER A 158 3.55 -0.77 11.85
C SER A 158 2.38 0.14 12.20
N TRP A 159 2.57 1.45 12.04
CA TRP A 159 1.47 2.39 12.21
C TRP A 159 0.33 2.14 11.22
N LEU A 160 0.64 1.91 9.94
CA LEU A 160 -0.39 1.59 8.95
C LEU A 160 -1.13 0.29 9.28
N ALA A 161 -0.43 -0.73 9.80
CA ALA A 161 -1.05 -1.97 10.23
C ALA A 161 -2.07 -1.75 11.36
N GLN A 162 -1.76 -0.89 12.33
CA GLN A 162 -2.67 -0.51 13.40
C GLN A 162 -3.91 0.21 12.86
N GLN A 163 -3.74 1.18 11.93
CA GLN A 163 -4.87 1.86 11.30
C GLN A 163 -5.77 0.89 10.52
N LEU A 164 -5.16 -0.02 9.74
CA LEU A 164 -5.87 -1.05 9.00
C LEU A 164 -6.58 -2.04 9.91
N ALA A 165 -5.99 -2.41 11.05
CA ALA A 165 -6.64 -3.25 12.05
C ALA A 165 -7.89 -2.56 12.62
N GLY A 166 -7.81 -1.27 12.95
CA GLY A 166 -8.97 -0.48 13.37
C GLY A 166 -10.08 -0.44 12.31
N ILE A 167 -9.73 -0.29 11.02
CA ILE A 167 -10.70 -0.35 9.92
C ILE A 167 -11.30 -1.76 9.79
N THR A 168 -10.48 -2.80 9.98
CA THR A 168 -10.89 -4.22 9.83
C THR A 168 -11.85 -4.65 10.94
N LEU A 169 -11.61 -4.21 12.16
CA LEU A 169 -12.42 -4.53 13.35
C LEU A 169 -13.59 -3.55 13.53
N GLY A 170 -13.63 -2.49 12.74
CA GLY A 170 -14.65 -1.45 12.80
C GLY A 170 -15.95 -1.80 12.07
N PRO A 171 -16.87 -0.83 11.98
CA PRO A 171 -18.16 -1.04 11.32
C PRO A 171 -18.05 -1.44 9.85
N VAL A 172 -18.85 -2.44 9.45
CA VAL A 172 -18.97 -2.87 8.06
C VAL A 172 -19.87 -1.88 7.31
N PRO A 173 -19.45 -1.31 6.17
CA PRO A 173 -20.32 -0.42 5.39
C PRO A 173 -21.39 -1.20 4.62
N ASP A 174 -22.52 -0.58 4.32
CA ASP A 174 -23.57 -1.20 3.52
C ASP A 174 -23.16 -1.46 2.06
N GLY A 175 -22.16 -0.72 1.58
CA GLY A 175 -21.63 -0.82 0.22
C GLY A 175 -20.19 -0.31 0.12
N TYR A 176 -19.84 0.35 -0.98
CA TYR A 176 -18.50 0.89 -1.19
C TYR A 176 -18.27 2.17 -0.37
N ARG A 177 -17.18 2.17 0.40
CA ARG A 177 -16.66 3.32 1.12
C ARG A 177 -15.17 3.51 0.83
N ARG A 178 -14.75 4.74 0.57
CA ARG A 178 -13.34 5.14 0.66
C ARG A 178 -13.09 5.71 2.05
N ALA A 179 -12.15 5.12 2.78
CA ALA A 179 -11.69 5.68 4.06
C ALA A 179 -10.85 6.94 3.81
N THR A 180 -10.67 7.75 4.85
CA THR A 180 -9.73 8.87 4.85
C THR A 180 -8.33 8.37 4.50
N ASP A 181 -7.57 9.14 3.73
CA ASP A 181 -6.23 8.77 3.30
C ASP A 181 -5.29 8.64 4.52
N LEU A 182 -4.37 7.67 4.47
CA LEU A 182 -3.42 7.37 5.54
C LEU A 182 -2.01 7.77 5.11
N ALA A 183 -1.32 8.60 5.89
CA ALA A 183 -0.01 9.10 5.51
C ALA A 183 0.97 9.15 6.68
N GLY A 184 2.26 9.22 6.39
CA GLY A 184 3.27 9.48 7.39
C GLY A 184 3.15 10.90 7.98
N PRO A 185 3.92 11.20 9.04
CA PRO A 185 3.78 12.45 9.78
C PRO A 185 4.32 13.67 9.02
N GLU A 186 5.19 13.47 8.02
CA GLU A 186 5.91 14.56 7.36
C GLU A 186 6.06 14.34 5.85
N VAL A 187 6.10 15.44 5.12
CA VAL A 187 6.47 15.47 3.71
C VAL A 187 7.97 15.69 3.60
N ILE A 188 8.67 14.80 2.88
CA ILE A 188 10.10 14.92 2.60
C ILE A 188 10.34 15.06 1.10
N THR A 189 11.31 15.89 0.73
CA THR A 189 11.77 16.04 -0.65
C THR A 189 12.77 14.95 -1.02
N VAL A 190 12.95 14.70 -2.33
CA VAL A 190 13.97 13.74 -2.79
C VAL A 190 15.38 14.13 -2.32
N PRO A 191 15.84 15.41 -2.36
CA PRO A 191 17.13 15.79 -1.80
C PRO A 191 17.28 15.49 -0.32
N GLU A 192 16.25 15.74 0.50
CA GLU A 192 16.28 15.44 1.94
C GLU A 192 16.37 13.93 2.18
N ALA A 193 15.58 13.13 1.47
CA ALA A 193 15.64 11.68 1.57
C ALA A 193 17.04 11.13 1.20
N VAL A 194 17.65 11.63 0.12
CA VAL A 194 19.00 11.23 -0.30
C VAL A 194 20.03 11.61 0.77
N ARG A 195 19.96 12.82 1.32
CA ARG A 195 20.86 13.25 2.38
C ARG A 195 20.75 12.34 3.60
N LEU A 196 19.53 12.14 4.13
CA LEU A 196 19.30 11.31 5.31
C LEU A 196 19.81 9.87 5.12
N VAL A 197 19.58 9.26 3.95
CA VAL A 197 20.07 7.91 3.66
C VAL A 197 21.60 7.88 3.51
N CYS A 198 22.21 8.90 2.88
CA CYS A 198 23.66 8.96 2.75
C CYS A 198 24.34 9.15 4.12
N ASP A 199 23.80 10.02 4.97
CA ASP A 199 24.31 10.26 6.33
C ASP A 199 24.21 8.99 7.18
N HIS A 200 23.07 8.29 7.15
CA HIS A 200 22.86 7.01 7.82
C HIS A 200 23.85 5.92 7.35
N ASP A 201 24.06 5.80 6.04
CA ASP A 201 24.92 4.78 5.45
C ASP A 201 26.42 5.16 5.49
N GLY A 202 26.82 6.32 6.03
CA GLY A 202 28.19 6.85 6.02
C GLY A 202 28.73 7.12 4.61
N ARG A 203 27.87 7.44 3.65
CA ARG A 203 28.22 7.64 2.24
C ARG A 203 28.30 9.13 1.87
N ARG A 204 29.16 9.44 0.90
CA ARG A 204 29.20 10.79 0.32
C ARG A 204 27.87 11.12 -0.38
N ILE A 205 27.36 12.32 -0.12
CA ILE A 205 26.15 12.84 -0.77
C ILE A 205 26.52 13.19 -2.23
N PRO A 206 25.79 12.64 -3.23
CA PRO A 206 26.03 12.99 -4.63
C PRO A 206 25.54 14.41 -4.94
N ARG A 207 26.12 15.03 -5.98
CA ARG A 207 25.53 16.24 -6.56
C ARG A 207 24.20 15.87 -7.22
N LEU A 208 23.10 16.42 -6.76
CA LEU A 208 21.78 16.18 -7.32
C LEU A 208 21.54 17.16 -8.48
N ILE A 209 21.24 16.61 -9.64
CA ILE A 209 20.86 17.39 -10.84
C ILE A 209 19.39 17.13 -11.11
N SER A 210 18.61 18.19 -11.08
CA SER A 210 17.19 18.11 -11.42
C SER A 210 17.02 18.04 -12.94
N LEU A 211 16.41 16.96 -13.43
CA LEU A 211 16.06 16.81 -14.83
C LEU A 211 14.62 17.26 -15.07
N PRO A 212 14.30 17.85 -16.21
CA PRO A 212 12.92 18.15 -16.58
C PRO A 212 12.05 16.90 -16.48
N ALA A 213 10.86 17.03 -15.87
CA ALA A 213 9.89 15.95 -15.81
C ALA A 213 9.27 15.75 -17.20
N VAL A 214 9.72 14.72 -17.92
CA VAL A 214 9.19 14.35 -19.23
C VAL A 214 8.34 13.08 -19.11
N GLY A 215 7.17 13.10 -19.74
CA GLY A 215 6.20 11.99 -19.68
C GLY A 215 5.28 12.06 -18.46
N GLY A 216 4.07 11.54 -18.62
CA GLY A 216 2.99 11.70 -17.63
C GLY A 216 3.33 11.24 -16.22
N THR A 217 4.09 10.16 -16.06
CA THR A 217 4.48 9.62 -14.74
C THR A 217 5.39 10.59 -13.98
N LEU A 218 6.48 11.08 -14.58
CA LEU A 218 7.41 12.00 -13.91
C LEU A 218 6.75 13.35 -13.64
N THR A 219 5.95 13.84 -14.60
CA THR A 219 5.16 15.07 -14.44
C THR A 219 4.19 14.97 -13.27
N SER A 220 3.52 13.82 -13.09
CA SER A 220 2.62 13.59 -11.96
C SER A 220 3.35 13.60 -10.62
N PHE A 221 4.53 12.97 -10.53
CA PHE A 221 5.34 13.03 -9.30
C PHE A 221 5.89 14.44 -9.03
N ALA A 222 6.30 15.17 -10.06
CA ALA A 222 6.70 16.57 -9.95
C ALA A 222 5.54 17.49 -9.52
N ALA A 223 4.32 17.16 -9.93
CA ALA A 223 3.07 17.81 -9.47
C ALA A 223 2.58 17.30 -8.11
N ARG A 224 3.33 16.39 -7.47
CA ARG A 224 3.03 15.86 -6.14
C ARG A 224 1.67 15.17 -6.02
N THR A 225 1.17 14.56 -7.09
CA THR A 225 -0.12 13.83 -7.07
C THR A 225 -0.13 12.61 -6.14
N ASN A 226 1.03 12.18 -5.68
CA ASN A 226 1.24 11.10 -4.72
C ASN A 226 1.16 11.54 -3.25
N LEU A 227 0.91 12.81 -2.98
CA LEU A 227 0.64 13.33 -1.64
C LEU A 227 -0.88 13.34 -1.39
N PRO A 228 -1.32 13.16 -0.13
CA PRO A 228 -2.73 13.20 0.21
C PRO A 228 -3.29 14.63 0.07
N SER A 229 -4.62 14.70 -0.05
CA SER A 229 -5.36 15.97 0.07
C SER A 229 -5.43 16.43 1.52
N ALA A 230 -6.15 17.54 1.78
CA ALA A 230 -6.24 18.12 3.11
C ALA A 230 -6.88 17.20 4.17
N ASP A 231 -7.76 16.27 3.76
CA ASP A 231 -8.40 15.32 4.66
C ASP A 231 -7.56 14.03 4.71
N VAL A 232 -6.70 13.92 5.74
CA VAL A 232 -5.74 12.83 5.91
C VAL A 232 -5.50 12.52 7.39
N VAL A 233 -5.40 11.23 7.72
CA VAL A 233 -4.92 10.77 9.02
C VAL A 233 -3.41 10.55 8.91
N THR A 234 -2.64 11.25 9.74
CA THR A 234 -1.18 11.17 9.76
C THR A 234 -0.67 10.54 11.05
N GLY A 235 0.48 9.84 10.95
CA GLY A 235 1.13 9.28 12.14
C GLY A 235 2.26 8.31 11.83
N GLY A 236 2.71 7.62 12.88
CA GLY A 236 3.88 6.76 12.80
C GLY A 236 5.19 7.54 13.01
N ARG A 237 6.32 6.85 12.83
CA ARG A 237 7.67 7.46 12.95
C ARG A 237 7.94 8.38 11.77
N THR A 238 8.77 9.40 12.00
CA THR A 238 9.38 10.17 10.92
C THR A 238 10.29 9.28 10.08
N PHE A 239 10.66 9.73 8.88
CA PHE A 239 11.59 8.97 8.04
C PHE A 239 12.98 8.86 8.70
N ALA A 240 13.43 9.90 9.37
CA ALA A 240 14.70 9.91 10.10
C ALA A 240 14.69 8.94 11.28
N ASP A 241 13.65 8.96 12.13
CA ASP A 241 13.51 8.04 13.26
C ASP A 241 13.44 6.58 12.80
N TRP A 242 12.72 6.32 11.69
CA TRP A 242 12.66 5.00 11.12
C TRP A 242 14.03 4.55 10.57
N LEU A 243 14.80 5.43 9.89
CA LEU A 243 16.16 5.14 9.43
C LEU A 243 17.08 4.75 10.59
N ALA A 244 17.01 5.48 11.72
CA ALA A 244 17.83 5.21 12.89
C ALA A 244 17.61 3.79 13.49
N THR A 245 16.48 3.14 13.19
CA THR A 245 16.20 1.76 13.63
C THR A 245 16.65 0.69 12.64
N ARG A 246 17.21 1.09 11.49
CA ARG A 246 17.76 0.14 10.51
C ARG A 246 19.17 -0.29 10.92
N PRO A 247 19.49 -1.58 10.71
CA PRO A 247 20.86 -2.06 10.87
C PRO A 247 21.79 -1.52 9.77
#